data_776cb110ea94582a1d16267c198c7981
#
_entry.id   776cb110ea94582a1d16267c198c7981
#
_cell.length_a   1.000
_cell.length_b   1.000
_cell.length_c   1.000
_cell.angle_alpha   90.00
_cell.angle_beta   90.00
_cell.angle_gamma   90.00
#
_symmetry.space_group_name_H-M   'P 1'
#
loop_
_entity.id
_entity.type
_entity.pdbx_description
1 polymer ?
#
loop_
_entity_poly.entity_id
_entity_poly.type
_entity_poly.pdbx_seq_one_letter_code
_entity_poly.pdbx_strand_id
1 'polypeptide(L)'
;MVFDSLKNKVGGMFGSEEEEEEEKFLEGFEIKSASNDIIELPDVENIQDLDVTYPLIKPFANAHIFWDDEQEDVIYRIEEPELTEKEEEIFRRLKRAMEKKIDVSLKELNSTDKIVGYLGSRIKEISEELGMTIEKENMKKLMYFVYRNFAGLNELEPLMHDPYIEDIGCSGMEIPTYVVHSKFGSIKTNLI
;
A
#
# COMPACT_ATOMS: atom_id res chain seq x y z
N MET A 1 23.32 2.60 -10.07
CA MET A 1 23.75 2.06 -11.37
C MET A 1 22.60 1.52 -12.24
N VAL A 2 21.33 1.57 -11.76
CA VAL A 2 20.13 1.15 -12.55
C VAL A 2 19.47 2.35 -13.24
N PHE A 3 19.61 3.57 -12.71
CA PHE A 3 19.05 4.80 -13.25
C PHE A 3 19.66 5.27 -14.57
N ASP A 4 20.93 4.97 -14.83
CA ASP A 4 21.60 5.40 -16.10
C ASP A 4 21.16 4.64 -17.35
N SER A 5 20.54 3.46 -17.18
CA SER A 5 20.06 2.65 -18.33
C SER A 5 18.68 3.08 -18.86
N LEU A 6 17.93 3.89 -18.09
CA LEU A 6 16.60 4.38 -18.51
C LEU A 6 16.67 5.64 -19.39
N LYS A 7 17.75 6.41 -19.32
CA LYS A 7 17.95 7.63 -20.13
C LYS A 7 17.94 7.39 -21.65
N ASN A 8 18.17 6.17 -22.09
CA ASN A 8 18.34 5.89 -23.52
C ASN A 8 17.15 5.23 -24.25
N LYS A 9 16.02 4.98 -23.59
CA LYS A 9 14.89 4.27 -24.25
C LYS A 9 13.53 4.97 -24.20
N VAL A 10 13.38 6.07 -23.47
CA VAL A 10 12.14 6.87 -23.43
C VAL A 10 12.41 8.32 -23.89
N GLY A 11 13.51 8.55 -24.58
CA GLY A 11 13.84 9.83 -25.17
C GLY A 11 12.89 10.23 -26.28
N GLY A 12 11.82 10.91 -25.94
CA GLY A 12 10.91 11.47 -26.93
C GLY A 12 9.68 12.19 -26.46
N MET A 13 9.37 12.22 -25.15
CA MET A 13 8.07 12.78 -24.74
C MET A 13 8.07 13.69 -23.50
N PHE A 14 9.15 13.78 -22.72
CA PHE A 14 9.24 14.71 -21.58
C PHE A 14 10.57 15.42 -21.57
N GLY A 15 10.56 16.73 -21.30
CA GLY A 15 11.76 17.54 -21.20
C GLY A 15 12.53 17.28 -19.90
N SER A 16 13.84 17.52 -19.89
CA SER A 16 14.74 17.25 -18.74
C SER A 16 14.33 17.95 -17.44
N GLU A 17 13.62 19.06 -17.52
CA GLU A 17 13.13 19.79 -16.34
C GLU A 17 11.93 19.08 -15.66
N GLU A 18 11.06 18.44 -16.43
CA GLU A 18 9.91 17.69 -15.91
C GLU A 18 10.36 16.40 -15.20
N GLU A 19 11.37 15.68 -15.73
CA GLU A 19 11.95 14.49 -15.08
C GLU A 19 12.63 14.85 -13.75
N GLU A 20 13.34 15.97 -13.65
CA GLU A 20 13.96 16.43 -12.40
C GLU A 20 12.93 16.84 -11.35
N GLU A 21 11.80 17.40 -11.76
CA GLU A 21 10.71 17.74 -10.84
C GLU A 21 9.94 16.50 -10.36
N GLU A 22 9.76 15.48 -11.22
CA GLU A 22 9.16 14.20 -10.85
C GLU A 22 10.04 13.42 -9.86
N GLU A 23 11.37 13.39 -10.09
CA GLU A 23 12.32 12.78 -9.16
C GLU A 23 12.26 13.45 -7.77
N LYS A 24 12.15 14.78 -7.72
CA LYS A 24 11.98 15.52 -6.45
C LYS A 24 10.66 15.27 -5.75
N PHE A 25 9.60 15.06 -6.51
CA PHE A 25 8.25 14.81 -5.99
C PHE A 25 8.15 13.46 -5.30
N LEU A 26 8.83 12.43 -5.83
CA LEU A 26 8.87 11.07 -5.29
C LEU A 26 10.13 10.77 -4.49
N GLU A 27 10.95 11.81 -4.17
CA GLU A 27 12.21 11.63 -3.48
C GLU A 27 12.06 10.83 -2.18
N GLY A 28 12.72 9.67 -2.12
CA GLY A 28 12.71 8.77 -0.98
C GLY A 28 11.38 8.02 -0.78
N PHE A 29 10.51 7.93 -1.79
CA PHE A 29 9.42 6.98 -1.79
C PHE A 29 9.94 5.61 -2.25
N GLU A 30 9.85 4.63 -1.38
CA GLU A 30 10.12 3.23 -1.69
C GLU A 30 8.98 2.39 -1.13
N ILE A 31 8.56 1.40 -1.88
CA ILE A 31 7.57 0.40 -1.47
C ILE A 31 8.14 -0.99 -1.72
N LYS A 32 8.21 -1.81 -0.68
CA LYS A 32 8.80 -3.15 -0.73
C LYS A 32 7.90 -4.14 -0.02
N SER A 33 7.56 -5.21 -0.73
CA SER A 33 6.94 -6.37 -0.11
C SER A 33 7.88 -7.01 0.90
N ALA A 34 7.37 -7.38 2.05
CA ALA A 34 8.08 -8.16 3.05
C ALA A 34 7.84 -9.67 2.92
N SER A 35 7.13 -10.12 1.88
CA SER A 35 6.78 -11.53 1.67
C SER A 35 7.98 -12.50 1.59
N ASN A 36 9.17 -11.99 1.28
CA ASN A 36 10.42 -12.78 1.26
C ASN A 36 11.22 -12.68 2.56
N ASP A 37 10.77 -11.89 3.52
CA ASP A 37 11.44 -11.79 4.82
C ASP A 37 11.05 -12.99 5.67
N ILE A 38 12.03 -13.74 6.13
CA ILE A 38 11.80 -14.83 7.08
C ILE A 38 11.63 -14.19 8.46
N ILE A 39 10.42 -14.23 8.98
CA ILE A 39 10.09 -13.75 10.32
C ILE A 39 9.77 -14.95 11.17
N GLU A 40 10.53 -15.18 12.23
CA GLU A 40 10.19 -16.22 13.18
C GLU A 40 9.02 -15.75 14.06
N LEU A 41 7.85 -16.37 13.85
CA LEU A 41 6.70 -16.11 14.68
C LEU A 41 6.88 -16.81 16.05
N PRO A 42 6.55 -16.11 17.16
CA PRO A 42 6.74 -16.67 18.49
C PRO A 42 5.87 -17.91 18.72
N ASP A 43 6.43 -18.90 19.41
CA ASP A 43 5.65 -19.98 19.99
C ASP A 43 5.07 -19.49 21.31
N VAL A 44 3.76 -19.34 21.38
CA VAL A 44 3.05 -18.94 22.60
C VAL A 44 2.46 -20.17 23.28
N GLU A 45 2.77 -20.38 24.57
CA GLU A 45 2.20 -21.48 25.36
C GLU A 45 0.70 -21.23 25.64
N ASN A 46 0.32 -19.97 25.85
CA ASN A 46 -1.04 -19.56 26.04
C ASN A 46 -1.42 -18.56 24.95
N ILE A 47 -2.48 -18.84 24.20
CA ILE A 47 -2.96 -17.97 23.11
C ILE A 47 -3.31 -16.55 23.58
N GLN A 48 -3.68 -16.38 24.83
CA GLN A 48 -3.97 -15.08 25.44
C GLN A 48 -2.72 -14.18 25.59
N ASP A 49 -1.52 -14.76 25.52
CA ASP A 49 -0.27 -14.00 25.56
C ASP A 49 0.22 -13.62 24.13
N LEU A 50 -0.57 -13.93 23.11
CA LEU A 50 -0.23 -13.62 21.72
C LEU A 50 -0.27 -12.11 21.48
N ASP A 51 0.86 -11.56 21.10
CA ASP A 51 1.03 -10.17 20.63
C ASP A 51 2.26 -10.10 19.75
N VAL A 52 2.06 -10.09 18.43
CA VAL A 52 3.14 -10.08 17.44
C VAL A 52 2.86 -9.11 16.33
N THR A 53 3.86 -8.30 15.99
CA THR A 53 3.80 -7.36 14.86
C THR A 53 4.94 -7.63 13.89
N TYR A 54 4.64 -7.66 12.59
CA TYR A 54 5.64 -7.82 11.54
C TYR A 54 5.24 -7.07 10.26
N PRO A 55 6.23 -6.66 9.43
CA PRO A 55 5.95 -5.89 8.23
C PRO A 55 5.34 -6.74 7.13
N LEU A 56 4.40 -6.15 6.38
CA LEU A 56 3.80 -6.66 5.16
C LEU A 56 4.32 -5.89 3.94
N ILE A 57 4.18 -4.56 3.99
CA ILE A 57 4.64 -3.64 2.94
C ILE A 57 5.48 -2.55 3.59
N LYS A 58 6.78 -2.62 3.43
CA LYS A 58 7.69 -1.63 4.04
C LYS A 58 7.67 -0.31 3.28
N PRO A 59 7.69 0.82 3.99
CA PRO A 59 7.59 1.00 5.45
C PRO A 59 6.15 1.23 5.95
N PHE A 60 5.12 0.92 5.18
CA PHE A 60 3.76 1.44 5.34
C PHE A 60 2.79 0.51 6.06
N ALA A 61 2.85 -0.81 5.82
CA ALA A 61 1.86 -1.72 6.37
C ALA A 61 2.49 -2.84 7.19
N ASN A 62 1.91 -3.13 8.35
CA ASN A 62 2.27 -4.23 9.22
C ASN A 62 1.05 -5.12 9.51
N ALA A 63 1.32 -6.38 9.81
CA ALA A 63 0.39 -7.26 10.50
C ALA A 63 0.61 -7.14 12.00
N HIS A 64 -0.44 -6.97 12.76
CA HIS A 64 -0.46 -7.08 14.20
C HIS A 64 -1.47 -8.16 14.60
N ILE A 65 -0.98 -9.27 15.11
CA ILE A 65 -1.80 -10.40 15.53
C ILE A 65 -1.73 -10.49 17.04
N PHE A 66 -2.89 -10.39 17.70
CA PHE A 66 -2.96 -10.33 19.15
C PHE A 66 -4.26 -10.95 19.66
N TRP A 67 -4.25 -11.31 20.96
CA TRP A 67 -5.45 -11.70 21.67
C TRP A 67 -6.24 -10.45 22.08
N ASP A 68 -7.53 -10.45 21.77
CA ASP A 68 -8.46 -9.39 22.17
C ASP A 68 -9.33 -9.90 23.32
N ASP A 69 -9.16 -9.35 24.53
CA ASP A 69 -9.89 -9.76 25.73
C ASP A 69 -11.39 -9.44 25.66
N GLU A 70 -11.79 -8.42 24.90
CA GLU A 70 -13.21 -8.05 24.76
C GLU A 70 -13.96 -9.00 23.83
N GLN A 71 -13.30 -9.44 22.78
CA GLN A 71 -13.86 -10.37 21.81
C GLN A 71 -13.60 -11.84 22.17
N GLU A 72 -12.72 -12.09 23.13
CA GLU A 72 -12.23 -13.42 23.53
C GLU A 72 -11.74 -14.24 22.33
N ASP A 73 -11.00 -13.55 21.40
CA ASP A 73 -10.54 -14.15 20.14
C ASP A 73 -9.20 -13.56 19.70
N VAL A 74 -8.53 -14.24 18.78
CA VAL A 74 -7.34 -13.73 18.12
C VAL A 74 -7.77 -12.81 16.98
N ILE A 75 -7.19 -11.62 16.92
CA ILE A 75 -7.47 -10.61 15.90
C ILE A 75 -6.22 -10.39 15.04
N TYR A 76 -6.43 -10.36 13.73
CA TYR A 76 -5.44 -9.92 12.75
C TYR A 76 -5.74 -8.48 12.35
N ARG A 77 -4.93 -7.55 12.80
CA ARG A 77 -5.07 -6.14 12.47
C ARG A 77 -4.03 -5.75 11.42
N ILE A 78 -4.50 -5.21 10.30
CA ILE A 78 -3.61 -4.50 9.38
C ILE A 78 -3.41 -3.11 9.94
N GLU A 79 -2.15 -2.74 10.17
CA GLU A 79 -1.75 -1.40 10.61
C GLU A 79 -1.15 -0.65 9.43
N GLU A 80 -1.82 0.42 9.02
CA GLU A 80 -1.43 1.32 7.93
C GLU A 80 -1.33 2.75 8.45
N PRO A 81 -0.66 3.68 7.72
CA PRO A 81 -0.64 5.08 8.12
C PRO A 81 -2.05 5.66 8.18
N GLU A 82 -2.37 6.35 9.25
CA GLU A 82 -3.65 7.06 9.35
C GLU A 82 -3.62 8.34 8.52
N LEU A 83 -4.69 8.58 7.76
CA LEU A 83 -4.93 9.83 7.08
C LEU A 83 -5.69 10.78 8.00
N THR A 84 -5.26 12.03 8.07
CA THR A 84 -6.05 13.09 8.70
C THR A 84 -7.27 13.41 7.82
N GLU A 85 -8.30 14.04 8.37
CA GLU A 85 -9.50 14.43 7.62
C GLU A 85 -9.17 15.23 6.34
N LYS A 86 -8.15 16.10 6.42
CA LYS A 86 -7.66 16.86 5.26
C LYS A 86 -7.02 15.96 4.21
N GLU A 87 -6.20 15.01 4.63
CA GLU A 87 -5.55 14.04 3.73
C GLU A 87 -6.56 13.08 3.10
N GLU A 88 -7.58 12.65 3.85
CA GLU A 88 -8.67 11.84 3.31
C GLU A 88 -9.46 12.58 2.22
N GLU A 89 -9.74 13.87 2.42
CA GLU A 89 -10.41 14.68 1.40
C GLU A 89 -9.55 14.84 0.15
N ILE A 90 -8.24 15.09 0.30
CA ILE A 90 -7.29 15.15 -0.81
C ILE A 90 -7.27 13.79 -1.53
N PHE A 91 -7.11 12.70 -0.79
CA PHE A 91 -7.07 11.35 -1.35
C PHE A 91 -8.36 11.01 -2.11
N ARG A 92 -9.52 11.32 -1.55
CA ARG A 92 -10.83 11.09 -2.19
C ARG A 92 -10.97 11.85 -3.51
N ARG A 93 -10.50 13.10 -3.56
CA ARG A 93 -10.49 13.90 -4.78
C ARG A 93 -9.51 13.36 -5.83
N LEU A 94 -8.31 12.99 -5.41
CA LEU A 94 -7.32 12.33 -6.27
C LEU A 94 -7.88 11.02 -6.84
N LYS A 95 -8.41 10.14 -6.01
CA LYS A 95 -8.97 8.85 -6.42
C LYS A 95 -10.02 9.03 -7.52
N ARG A 96 -11.00 9.92 -7.31
CA ARG A 96 -12.06 10.19 -8.31
C ARG A 96 -11.53 10.75 -9.64
N ALA A 97 -10.48 11.57 -9.60
CA ALA A 97 -9.89 12.13 -10.80
C ALA A 97 -9.04 11.09 -11.54
N MET A 98 -8.27 10.29 -10.80
CA MET A 98 -7.44 9.22 -11.35
C MET A 98 -8.29 8.12 -12.00
N GLU A 99 -9.42 7.71 -11.42
CA GLU A 99 -10.36 6.75 -12.00
C GLU A 99 -10.83 7.15 -13.41
N LYS A 100 -10.83 8.44 -13.73
CA LYS A 100 -11.23 8.97 -15.04
C LYS A 100 -10.05 9.15 -16.02
N LYS A 101 -8.83 9.25 -15.49
CA LYS A 101 -7.64 9.63 -16.26
C LYS A 101 -6.65 8.48 -16.45
N ILE A 102 -6.75 7.42 -15.69
CA ILE A 102 -5.91 6.23 -15.89
C ILE A 102 -6.45 5.49 -17.12
N ASP A 103 -5.74 5.63 -18.21
CA ASP A 103 -6.03 5.04 -19.51
C ASP A 103 -5.09 3.88 -19.89
N VAL A 104 -4.05 3.67 -19.09
CA VAL A 104 -3.03 2.63 -19.29
C VAL A 104 -3.31 1.45 -18.38
N SER A 105 -3.22 0.23 -18.92
CA SER A 105 -3.16 -0.96 -18.08
C SER A 105 -1.86 -0.94 -17.27
N LEU A 106 -1.95 -0.69 -15.98
CA LEU A 106 -0.77 -0.69 -15.06
C LEU A 106 -0.01 -2.03 -15.10
N LYS A 107 -0.68 -3.11 -15.55
CA LYS A 107 -0.07 -4.43 -15.75
C LYS A 107 0.95 -4.45 -16.91
N GLU A 108 0.87 -3.48 -17.83
CA GLU A 108 1.85 -3.33 -18.92
C GLU A 108 3.15 -2.65 -18.45
N LEU A 109 3.10 -1.99 -17.29
CA LEU A 109 4.26 -1.42 -16.65
C LEU A 109 4.97 -2.51 -15.83
N ASN A 110 5.92 -3.20 -16.44
CA ASN A 110 6.59 -4.40 -15.94
C ASN A 110 7.51 -4.22 -14.71
N SER A 111 7.38 -3.14 -13.95
CA SER A 111 8.13 -2.92 -12.70
C SER A 111 7.42 -1.95 -11.76
N THR A 112 7.61 -2.16 -10.46
CA THR A 112 7.09 -1.27 -9.40
C THR A 112 7.55 0.18 -9.60
N ASP A 113 8.82 0.41 -9.95
CA ASP A 113 9.36 1.76 -10.18
C ASP A 113 8.62 2.50 -11.30
N LYS A 114 8.29 1.80 -12.39
CA LYS A 114 7.51 2.40 -13.50
C LYS A 114 6.07 2.71 -13.09
N ILE A 115 5.47 1.84 -12.30
CA ILE A 115 4.11 2.06 -11.77
C ILE A 115 4.13 3.27 -10.84
N VAL A 116 5.09 3.34 -9.93
CA VAL A 116 5.27 4.45 -8.99
C VAL A 116 5.50 5.76 -9.74
N GLY A 117 6.40 5.80 -10.73
CA GLY A 117 6.66 6.97 -11.56
C GLY A 117 5.38 7.43 -12.28
N TYR A 118 4.68 6.52 -12.95
CA TYR A 118 3.42 6.83 -13.65
C TYR A 118 2.35 7.39 -12.70
N LEU A 119 2.13 6.74 -11.56
CA LEU A 119 1.15 7.21 -10.57
C LEU A 119 1.55 8.56 -9.99
N GLY A 120 2.84 8.79 -9.73
CA GLY A 120 3.38 10.06 -9.27
C GLY A 120 3.12 11.20 -10.23
N SER A 121 3.40 11.00 -11.53
CA SER A 121 3.10 11.97 -12.59
C SER A 121 1.60 12.32 -12.64
N ARG A 122 0.73 11.31 -12.50
CA ARG A 122 -0.72 11.54 -12.49
C ARG A 122 -1.17 12.32 -11.25
N ILE A 123 -0.60 12.05 -10.08
CA ILE A 123 -0.89 12.82 -8.86
C ILE A 123 -0.48 14.28 -9.06
N LYS A 124 0.71 14.54 -9.60
CA LYS A 124 1.20 15.90 -9.86
C LYS A 124 0.24 16.65 -10.80
N GLU A 125 -0.03 16.10 -11.99
CA GLU A 125 -0.95 16.67 -12.98
C GLU A 125 -2.32 17.00 -12.38
N ILE A 126 -2.94 16.03 -11.69
CA ILE A 126 -4.27 16.22 -11.09
C ILE A 126 -4.25 17.25 -9.96
N SER A 127 -3.17 17.28 -9.17
CA SER A 127 -3.02 18.26 -8.09
C SER A 127 -2.96 19.68 -8.63
N GLU A 128 -2.22 19.90 -9.71
CA GLU A 128 -2.13 21.19 -10.41
C GLU A 128 -3.47 21.61 -10.99
N GLU A 129 -4.17 20.73 -11.71
CA GLU A 129 -5.49 21.00 -12.29
C GLU A 129 -6.55 21.34 -11.25
N LEU A 130 -6.52 20.67 -10.11
CA LEU A 130 -7.50 20.88 -9.04
C LEU A 130 -7.08 21.96 -8.04
N GLY A 131 -5.91 22.59 -8.23
CA GLY A 131 -5.35 23.59 -7.34
C GLY A 131 -5.10 23.05 -5.93
N MET A 132 -4.70 21.77 -5.82
CA MET A 132 -4.40 21.12 -4.55
C MET A 132 -2.91 21.22 -4.25
N THR A 133 -2.60 21.66 -3.04
CA THR A 133 -1.21 21.63 -2.53
C THR A 133 -1.05 20.42 -1.61
N ILE A 134 -0.14 19.51 -1.96
CA ILE A 134 0.22 18.34 -1.16
C ILE A 134 1.58 18.64 -0.53
N GLU A 135 1.65 18.59 0.79
CA GLU A 135 2.89 18.78 1.53
C GLU A 135 3.80 17.56 1.33
N LYS A 136 5.12 17.78 1.21
CA LYS A 136 6.09 16.69 0.98
C LYS A 136 6.01 15.56 2.00
N GLU A 137 5.73 15.90 3.25
CA GLU A 137 5.62 14.93 4.35
C GLU A 137 4.43 13.99 4.15
N ASN A 138 3.33 14.51 3.58
CA ASN A 138 2.10 13.75 3.35
C ASN A 138 2.13 13.00 2.01
N MET A 139 3.04 13.39 1.11
CA MET A 139 3.14 12.80 -0.23
C MET A 139 3.39 11.30 -0.19
N LYS A 140 4.33 10.83 0.64
CA LYS A 140 4.68 9.41 0.73
C LYS A 140 3.48 8.57 1.19
N LYS A 141 2.72 9.08 2.13
CA LYS A 141 1.51 8.45 2.67
C LYS A 141 0.41 8.37 1.59
N LEU A 142 0.15 9.50 0.92
CA LEU A 142 -0.83 9.54 -0.17
C LEU A 142 -0.43 8.64 -1.34
N MET A 143 0.86 8.63 -1.71
CA MET A 143 1.39 7.77 -2.76
C MET A 143 1.21 6.29 -2.43
N TYR A 144 1.42 5.88 -1.16
CA TYR A 144 1.14 4.53 -0.70
C TYR A 144 -0.32 4.14 -0.94
N PHE A 145 -1.27 4.98 -0.52
CA PHE A 145 -2.70 4.70 -0.73
C PHE A 145 -3.11 4.70 -2.20
N VAL A 146 -2.51 5.59 -3.01
CA VAL A 146 -2.73 5.57 -4.47
C VAL A 146 -2.19 4.28 -5.08
N TYR A 147 -0.96 3.90 -4.75
CA TYR A 147 -0.38 2.64 -5.23
C TYR A 147 -1.25 1.44 -4.83
N ARG A 148 -1.61 1.33 -3.55
CA ARG A 148 -2.47 0.27 -3.01
C ARG A 148 -3.80 0.15 -3.77
N ASN A 149 -4.42 1.29 -4.10
CA ASN A 149 -5.75 1.31 -4.71
C ASN A 149 -5.76 1.15 -6.23
N PHE A 150 -4.69 1.54 -6.92
CA PHE A 150 -4.66 1.50 -8.40
C PHE A 150 -3.76 0.39 -8.95
N ALA A 151 -2.69 0.04 -8.26
CA ALA A 151 -1.79 -1.04 -8.66
C ALA A 151 -2.03 -2.33 -7.89
N GLY A 152 -2.53 -2.25 -6.67
CA GLY A 152 -2.84 -3.36 -5.78
C GLY A 152 -4.32 -3.75 -5.76
N LEU A 153 -4.69 -4.48 -4.72
CA LEU A 153 -6.04 -5.00 -4.46
C LEU A 153 -6.80 -4.18 -3.40
N ASN A 154 -6.61 -2.86 -3.37
CA ASN A 154 -7.20 -1.97 -2.37
C ASN A 154 -6.82 -2.39 -0.93
N GLU A 155 -7.81 -2.49 -0.05
CA GLU A 155 -7.61 -2.84 1.36
C GLU A 155 -7.10 -4.26 1.59
N LEU A 156 -7.27 -5.15 0.60
CA LEU A 156 -6.74 -6.51 0.65
C LEU A 156 -5.24 -6.59 0.29
N GLU A 157 -4.69 -5.54 -0.32
CA GLU A 157 -3.31 -5.56 -0.81
C GLU A 157 -2.29 -5.96 0.26
N PRO A 158 -2.32 -5.41 1.50
CA PRO A 158 -1.38 -5.82 2.53
C PRO A 158 -1.42 -7.32 2.85
N LEU A 159 -2.61 -7.93 2.86
CA LEU A 159 -2.77 -9.37 3.14
C LEU A 159 -2.08 -10.25 2.08
N MET A 160 -2.03 -9.79 0.83
CA MET A 160 -1.35 -10.50 -0.26
C MET A 160 0.18 -10.54 -0.11
N HIS A 161 0.72 -9.73 0.79
CA HIS A 161 2.16 -9.67 1.09
C HIS A 161 2.53 -10.45 2.35
N ASP A 162 1.56 -11.08 3.02
CA ASP A 162 1.82 -11.92 4.18
C ASP A 162 2.15 -13.37 3.75
N PRO A 163 3.38 -13.85 3.99
CA PRO A 163 3.76 -15.22 3.61
C PRO A 163 3.08 -16.31 4.45
N TYR A 164 2.41 -15.94 5.54
CA TYR A 164 1.72 -16.87 6.45
C TYR A 164 0.23 -16.99 6.18
N ILE A 165 -0.34 -16.18 5.29
CA ILE A 165 -1.74 -16.29 4.88
C ILE A 165 -1.87 -17.34 3.77
N GLU A 166 -2.69 -18.35 4.00
CA GLU A 166 -3.00 -19.43 3.05
C GLU A 166 -4.29 -19.15 2.26
N ASP A 167 -5.25 -18.47 2.89
CA ASP A 167 -6.54 -18.14 2.27
C ASP A 167 -7.14 -16.87 2.86
N ILE A 168 -7.96 -16.17 2.07
CA ILE A 168 -8.68 -14.95 2.46
C ILE A 168 -10.15 -15.13 2.17
N GLY A 169 -10.97 -15.14 3.21
CA GLY A 169 -12.41 -15.30 3.14
C GLY A 169 -13.19 -14.01 3.28
N CYS A 170 -13.81 -13.54 2.19
CA CYS A 170 -14.73 -12.40 2.20
C CYS A 170 -16.17 -12.89 2.09
N SER A 171 -16.94 -12.81 3.17
CA SER A 171 -18.29 -13.41 3.22
C SER A 171 -19.42 -12.46 2.82
N GLY A 172 -19.14 -11.18 2.58
CA GLY A 172 -20.13 -10.19 2.16
C GLY A 172 -19.89 -8.81 2.74
N MET A 173 -20.79 -7.86 2.41
CA MET A 173 -20.69 -6.48 2.93
C MET A 173 -20.99 -6.47 4.44
N GLU A 174 -20.32 -5.60 5.17
CA GLU A 174 -20.44 -5.41 6.62
C GLU A 174 -20.07 -6.65 7.45
N ILE A 175 -19.47 -7.67 6.82
CA ILE A 175 -18.94 -8.85 7.48
C ILE A 175 -17.42 -8.78 7.45
N PRO A 176 -16.75 -8.91 8.61
CA PRO A 176 -15.31 -8.90 8.65
C PRO A 176 -14.69 -9.95 7.73
N THR A 177 -13.61 -9.57 7.06
CA THR A 177 -12.79 -10.50 6.29
C THR A 177 -12.03 -11.40 7.27
N TYR A 178 -11.94 -12.69 6.94
CA TYR A 178 -11.16 -13.68 7.68
C TYR A 178 -9.95 -14.11 6.87
N VAL A 179 -8.87 -14.42 7.54
CA VAL A 179 -7.69 -15.03 6.94
C VAL A 179 -7.44 -16.40 7.56
N VAL A 180 -6.96 -17.34 6.75
CA VAL A 180 -6.41 -18.59 7.24
C VAL A 180 -4.92 -18.42 7.35
N HIS A 181 -4.44 -18.29 8.59
CA HIS A 181 -3.03 -18.09 8.90
C HIS A 181 -2.37 -19.43 9.24
N SER A 182 -1.27 -19.77 8.61
CA SER A 182 -0.59 -21.09 8.71
C SER A 182 -0.25 -21.52 10.14
N LYS A 183 0.01 -20.56 11.04
CA LYS A 183 0.36 -20.84 12.44
C LYS A 183 -0.84 -20.72 13.40
N PHE A 184 -1.72 -19.78 13.17
CA PHE A 184 -2.79 -19.40 14.12
C PHE A 184 -4.20 -19.80 13.64
N GLY A 185 -4.33 -20.43 12.46
CA GLY A 185 -5.62 -20.88 11.93
C GLY A 185 -6.47 -19.75 11.37
N SER A 186 -7.79 -19.89 11.45
CA SER A 186 -8.73 -18.89 10.94
C SER A 186 -8.87 -17.72 11.90
N ILE A 187 -8.53 -16.53 11.43
CA ILE A 187 -8.49 -15.30 12.24
C ILE A 187 -9.32 -14.22 11.58
N LYS A 188 -10.08 -13.50 12.40
CA LYS A 188 -10.83 -12.31 12.00
C LYS A 188 -9.89 -11.13 11.78
N THR A 189 -10.10 -10.38 10.69
CA THR A 189 -9.35 -9.15 10.42
C THR A 189 -10.14 -7.90 10.82
N ASN A 190 -9.46 -6.73 10.78
CA ASN A 190 -10.10 -5.43 10.90
C ASN A 190 -10.69 -4.90 9.58
N LEU A 191 -10.66 -5.67 8.49
CA LEU A 191 -11.31 -5.32 7.21
C LEU A 191 -12.77 -5.75 7.18
N ILE A 192 -13.63 -4.88 6.68
CA ILE A 192 -15.08 -5.09 6.54
C ILE A 192 -15.51 -4.90 5.09
#